data_e713d1e72af6dfd0343d3c11ff43942d
#
_entry.id   e713d1e72af6dfd0343d3c11ff43942d
#
_cell.length_a   1.000
_cell.length_b   1.000
_cell.length_c   1.000
_cell.angle_alpha   90.00
_cell.angle_beta   90.00
_cell.angle_gamma   90.00
#
_symmetry.space_group_name_H-M   'P 1'
#
loop_
_entity.id
_entity.type
_entity.pdbx_description
1 polymer ?
#
loop_
_entity_poly.entity_id
_entity_poly.type
_entity_poly.pdbx_seq_one_letter_code
_entity_poly.pdbx_strand_id
1 'polypeptide(L)'
;MRELLILAMTRMKSGICTAGIVAESHPESVHAWVRPVKEFGTLLLGDMTTVSGQVVQVNDVVSLNLLHPRVDPVHAEDWVTDFVKQPPRILRRLDGQKRADFLAQHIDRHPAQVLVEHSRSLCLVQPIDFWCDFFWDHYSDKYRARIGYHLDARFGQAADAPNGLDVTDLAWRALGRSWLLADAPQPARPVQTLHLNRAEMLERLGAETVYLSIGLSRIYGGGYPALVVGVHPVPDYSVEIDYNHL
;
A
#
# COMPACT_ATOMS: atom_id res chain seq x y z
N MET A 1 9.65 -18.08 -12.37
CA MET A 1 9.82 -16.96 -11.38
C MET A 1 9.51 -15.65 -12.06
N ARG A 2 8.83 -14.74 -11.40
CA ARG A 2 8.54 -13.39 -11.91
C ARG A 2 9.12 -12.33 -10.99
N GLU A 3 9.57 -11.22 -11.56
CA GLU A 3 10.06 -10.06 -10.82
C GLU A 3 8.92 -9.10 -10.57
N LEU A 4 8.70 -8.76 -9.31
CA LEU A 4 7.67 -7.81 -8.88
C LEU A 4 8.32 -6.64 -8.15
N LEU A 5 7.98 -5.41 -8.53
CA LEU A 5 8.18 -4.24 -7.68
C LEU A 5 7.07 -4.21 -6.64
N ILE A 6 7.43 -4.35 -5.37
CA ILE A 6 6.47 -4.32 -4.28
C ILE A 6 6.01 -2.89 -4.03
N LEU A 7 4.71 -2.68 -4.11
CA LEU A 7 4.05 -1.38 -3.91
C LEU A 7 3.03 -1.40 -2.76
N ALA A 8 2.83 -2.55 -2.14
CA ALA A 8 1.98 -2.66 -0.96
C ALA A 8 2.53 -3.71 0.00
N MET A 9 2.67 -3.34 1.26
CA MET A 9 2.84 -4.23 2.40
C MET A 9 1.95 -3.76 3.52
N THR A 10 0.92 -4.53 3.82
CA THR A 10 -0.15 -4.09 4.70
C THR A 10 -0.39 -5.07 5.83
N ARG A 11 -0.84 -4.54 6.97
CA ARG A 11 -1.31 -5.37 8.06
C ARG A 11 -2.71 -5.93 7.76
N MET A 12 -2.88 -7.20 8.03
CA MET A 12 -4.18 -7.87 8.10
C MET A 12 -4.46 -8.31 9.54
N LYS A 13 -5.71 -8.69 9.83
CA LYS A 13 -6.14 -9.15 11.16
C LYS A 13 -5.29 -10.32 11.70
N SER A 14 -4.81 -11.19 10.82
CA SER A 14 -4.07 -12.42 11.19
C SER A 14 -2.76 -12.59 10.42
N GLY A 15 -2.21 -11.52 9.85
CA GLY A 15 -0.97 -11.59 9.07
C GLY A 15 -0.74 -10.33 8.25
N ILE A 16 -0.15 -10.50 7.08
CA ILE A 16 0.12 -9.42 6.13
C ILE A 16 -0.55 -9.69 4.77
N CYS A 17 -0.67 -8.63 3.99
CA CYS A 17 -0.94 -8.72 2.56
C CYS A 17 0.14 -7.94 1.82
N THR A 18 0.58 -8.44 0.68
CA THR A 18 1.53 -7.76 -0.18
C THR A 18 1.03 -7.75 -1.61
N ALA A 19 1.38 -6.71 -2.35
CA ALA A 19 1.10 -6.62 -3.77
C ALA A 19 2.18 -5.81 -4.48
N GLY A 20 2.34 -6.05 -5.76
CA GLY A 20 3.29 -5.33 -6.59
C GLY A 20 2.92 -5.40 -8.05
N ILE A 21 3.69 -4.68 -8.86
CA ILE A 21 3.56 -4.68 -10.32
C ILE A 21 4.72 -5.49 -10.90
N VAL A 22 4.45 -6.28 -11.95
CA VAL A 22 5.50 -7.00 -12.69
C VAL A 22 6.51 -5.97 -13.22
N ALA A 23 7.76 -6.11 -12.82
CA ALA A 23 8.80 -5.08 -13.05
C ALA A 23 9.10 -4.83 -14.55
N GLU A 24 8.77 -5.80 -15.41
CA GLU A 24 8.93 -5.72 -16.87
C GLU A 24 7.60 -5.52 -17.60
N SER A 25 6.53 -5.16 -16.90
CA SER A 25 5.22 -4.97 -17.54
C SER A 25 5.18 -3.67 -18.34
N HIS A 26 4.50 -3.74 -19.49
CA HIS A 26 4.14 -2.53 -20.22
C HIS A 26 3.09 -1.73 -19.43
N PRO A 27 3.13 -0.37 -19.45
CA PRO A 27 2.15 0.48 -18.75
C PRO A 27 0.70 0.24 -19.14
N GLU A 28 0.47 -0.36 -20.31
CA GLU A 28 -0.88 -0.67 -20.82
C GLU A 28 -1.40 -2.05 -20.38
N SER A 29 -0.60 -2.83 -19.66
CA SER A 29 -1.00 -4.14 -19.18
C SER A 29 -1.99 -4.01 -18.02
N VAL A 30 -3.24 -4.28 -18.28
CA VAL A 30 -4.34 -4.30 -17.28
C VAL A 30 -4.06 -5.31 -16.16
N HIS A 31 -3.19 -6.30 -16.41
CA HIS A 31 -2.84 -7.39 -15.49
C HIS A 31 -1.42 -7.27 -14.93
N ALA A 32 -0.89 -6.05 -14.82
CA ALA A 32 0.43 -5.81 -14.26
C ALA A 32 0.52 -6.09 -12.75
N TRP A 33 -0.58 -5.92 -12.03
CA TRP A 33 -0.66 -6.18 -10.60
C TRP A 33 -0.65 -7.68 -10.29
N VAL A 34 0.09 -8.03 -9.25
CA VAL A 34 0.14 -9.37 -8.67
C VAL A 34 0.05 -9.24 -7.15
N ARG A 35 -0.86 -9.97 -6.56
CA ARG A 35 -0.97 -10.16 -5.13
C ARG A 35 -0.61 -11.62 -4.80
N PRO A 36 0.61 -11.87 -4.30
CA PRO A 36 1.01 -13.21 -3.91
C PRO A 36 0.18 -13.68 -2.71
N VAL A 37 -0.36 -14.87 -2.82
CA VAL A 37 -1.16 -15.51 -1.77
C VAL A 37 -0.68 -16.94 -1.53
N LYS A 38 -1.00 -17.49 -0.36
CA LYS A 38 -0.77 -18.91 -0.08
C LYS A 38 -1.94 -19.74 -0.61
N GLU A 39 -1.69 -21.02 -0.91
CA GLU A 39 -2.75 -21.96 -1.25
C GLU A 39 -3.77 -22.06 -0.10
N PHE A 40 -3.26 -22.15 1.13
CA PHE A 40 -4.06 -22.21 2.34
C PHE A 40 -3.53 -21.25 3.40
N GLY A 41 -4.47 -20.65 4.15
CA GLY A 41 -4.15 -19.75 5.27
C GLY A 41 -3.75 -18.33 4.83
N THR A 42 -3.30 -17.56 5.80
CA THR A 42 -2.91 -16.16 5.64
C THR A 42 -1.41 -16.04 5.38
N LEU A 43 -1.02 -15.09 4.56
CA LEU A 43 0.38 -14.72 4.39
C LEU A 43 0.91 -14.12 5.68
N LEU A 44 2.04 -14.61 6.17
CA LEU A 44 2.73 -14.13 7.37
C LEU A 44 3.98 -13.35 6.99
N LEU A 45 4.50 -12.55 7.91
CA LEU A 45 5.75 -11.81 7.68
C LEU A 45 6.92 -12.73 7.31
N GLY A 46 7.01 -13.90 7.95
CA GLY A 46 8.02 -14.91 7.64
C GLY A 46 7.95 -15.43 6.19
N ASP A 47 6.77 -15.46 5.57
CA ASP A 47 6.63 -15.86 4.17
C ASP A 47 7.24 -14.80 3.22
N MET A 48 7.31 -13.53 3.65
CA MET A 48 7.95 -12.43 2.93
C MET A 48 9.33 -12.09 3.48
N THR A 49 9.99 -13.06 4.09
CA THR A 49 11.36 -12.95 4.59
C THR A 49 12.29 -13.83 3.75
N THR A 50 13.41 -13.27 3.32
CA THR A 50 14.43 -13.99 2.55
C THR A 50 15.13 -15.05 3.41
N VAL A 51 15.86 -15.97 2.78
CA VAL A 51 16.69 -16.97 3.48
C VAL A 51 17.73 -16.30 4.40
N SER A 52 18.20 -15.10 4.06
CA SER A 52 19.14 -14.32 4.90
C SER A 52 18.47 -13.60 6.08
N GLY A 53 17.16 -13.73 6.26
CA GLY A 53 16.40 -13.08 7.33
C GLY A 53 15.97 -11.64 7.03
N GLN A 54 16.18 -11.14 5.81
CA GLN A 54 15.75 -9.80 5.42
C GLN A 54 14.26 -9.82 5.04
N VAL A 55 13.48 -8.96 5.66
CA VAL A 55 12.06 -8.75 5.33
C VAL A 55 11.97 -7.93 4.05
N VAL A 56 11.18 -8.41 3.10
CA VAL A 56 10.83 -7.65 1.89
C VAL A 56 10.07 -6.38 2.28
N GLN A 57 10.38 -5.28 1.63
CA GLN A 57 9.78 -3.98 1.86
C GLN A 57 9.19 -3.38 0.57
N VAL A 58 8.38 -2.35 0.71
CA VAL A 58 7.93 -1.52 -0.42
C VAL A 58 9.17 -0.96 -1.13
N ASN A 59 9.11 -0.89 -2.45
CA ASN A 59 10.18 -0.53 -3.38
C ASN A 59 11.26 -1.62 -3.61
N ASP A 60 11.20 -2.76 -2.96
CA ASP A 60 12.03 -3.89 -3.35
C ASP A 60 11.49 -4.54 -4.63
N VAL A 61 12.38 -4.87 -5.55
CA VAL A 61 12.11 -5.76 -6.67
C VAL A 61 12.45 -7.17 -6.22
N VAL A 62 11.43 -8.02 -6.16
CA VAL A 62 11.56 -9.40 -5.64
C VAL A 62 11.24 -10.43 -6.70
N SER A 63 12.00 -11.51 -6.70
CA SER A 63 11.71 -12.69 -7.49
C SER A 63 10.84 -13.64 -6.65
N LEU A 64 9.65 -13.97 -7.17
CA LEU A 64 8.69 -14.89 -6.56
C LEU A 64 8.36 -16.06 -7.49
N ASN A 65 8.11 -17.23 -6.91
CA ASN A 65 7.65 -18.39 -7.63
C ASN A 65 6.12 -18.45 -7.67
N LEU A 66 5.53 -17.76 -8.65
CA LEU A 66 4.09 -17.78 -8.89
C LEU A 66 3.70 -19.11 -9.54
N LEU A 67 2.82 -19.90 -8.93
CA LEU A 67 2.39 -21.21 -9.40
C LEU A 67 1.22 -21.12 -10.37
N HIS A 68 0.11 -20.56 -9.94
CA HIS A 68 -1.09 -20.40 -10.73
C HIS A 68 -1.96 -19.24 -10.19
N PRO A 69 -2.82 -18.65 -11.04
CA PRO A 69 -3.78 -17.64 -10.57
C PRO A 69 -4.79 -18.29 -9.63
N ARG A 70 -5.20 -17.54 -8.61
CA ARG A 70 -6.31 -17.91 -7.73
C ARG A 70 -7.56 -17.21 -8.22
N VAL A 71 -8.53 -17.96 -8.72
CA VAL A 71 -9.76 -17.40 -9.29
C VAL A 71 -10.59 -16.75 -8.19
N ASP A 72 -10.67 -15.42 -8.21
CA ASP A 72 -11.55 -14.60 -7.38
C ASP A 72 -12.06 -13.43 -8.25
N PRO A 73 -13.37 -13.26 -8.44
CA PRO A 73 -13.89 -12.27 -9.39
C PRO A 73 -13.46 -10.82 -9.13
N VAL A 74 -13.30 -10.46 -7.86
CA VAL A 74 -12.88 -9.09 -7.46
C VAL A 74 -11.36 -8.99 -7.31
N HIS A 75 -10.72 -10.08 -6.90
CA HIS A 75 -9.28 -10.14 -6.64
C HIS A 75 -8.55 -10.93 -7.73
N ALA A 76 -8.72 -10.50 -8.98
CA ALA A 76 -8.16 -11.15 -10.17
C ALA A 76 -6.61 -11.18 -10.16
N GLU A 77 -5.97 -10.36 -9.34
CA GLU A 77 -4.52 -10.25 -9.18
C GLU A 77 -3.92 -11.33 -8.25
N ASP A 78 -4.77 -12.16 -7.60
CA ASP A 78 -4.31 -13.20 -6.69
C ASP A 78 -3.55 -14.31 -7.43
N TRP A 79 -2.32 -14.58 -6.98
CA TRP A 79 -1.47 -15.65 -7.48
C TRP A 79 -0.96 -16.51 -6.34
N VAL A 80 -1.25 -17.79 -6.40
CA VAL A 80 -0.69 -18.75 -5.46
C VAL A 80 0.82 -18.81 -5.64
N THR A 81 1.53 -18.69 -4.54
CA THR A 81 2.99 -18.58 -4.49
C THR A 81 3.57 -19.62 -3.55
N ASP A 82 4.65 -20.29 -3.97
CA ASP A 82 5.37 -21.24 -3.13
C ASP A 82 6.46 -20.55 -2.32
N PHE A 83 6.11 -20.14 -1.13
CA PHE A 83 7.04 -19.48 -0.20
C PHE A 83 7.93 -20.46 0.57
N VAL A 84 7.54 -21.72 0.64
CA VAL A 84 8.25 -22.74 1.46
C VAL A 84 9.44 -23.29 0.70
N LYS A 85 9.20 -23.78 -0.54
CA LYS A 85 10.28 -24.35 -1.36
C LYS A 85 11.15 -23.28 -2.00
N GLN A 86 10.56 -22.11 -2.27
CA GLN A 86 11.23 -20.98 -2.91
C GLN A 86 10.90 -19.67 -2.19
N PRO A 87 11.58 -19.38 -1.07
CA PRO A 87 11.45 -18.11 -0.38
C PRO A 87 11.71 -16.92 -1.29
N PRO A 88 11.16 -15.74 -0.98
CA PRO A 88 11.37 -14.53 -1.77
C PRO A 88 12.86 -14.18 -1.85
N ARG A 89 13.28 -13.65 -3.00
CA ARG A 89 14.63 -13.13 -3.21
C ARG A 89 14.54 -11.66 -3.57
N ILE A 90 15.11 -10.80 -2.77
CA ILE A 90 15.27 -9.39 -3.09
C ILE A 90 16.39 -9.30 -4.12
N LEU A 91 16.10 -8.79 -5.30
CA LEU A 91 17.05 -8.64 -6.40
C LEU A 91 17.72 -7.28 -6.37
N ARG A 92 16.93 -6.23 -6.09
CA ARG A 92 17.36 -4.84 -5.99
C ARG A 92 16.28 -4.01 -5.29
N ARG A 93 16.64 -2.83 -4.85
CA ARG A 93 15.69 -1.78 -4.47
C ARG A 93 15.55 -0.80 -5.63
N LEU A 94 14.33 -0.41 -5.92
CA LEU A 94 14.08 0.66 -6.88
C LEU A 94 13.99 1.99 -6.13
N ASP A 95 14.85 2.93 -6.50
CA ASP A 95 14.97 4.24 -5.86
C ASP A 95 15.14 5.37 -6.87
N GLY A 96 15.23 6.60 -6.39
CA GLY A 96 15.51 7.81 -7.15
C GLY A 96 14.62 7.97 -8.39
N GLN A 97 15.22 8.45 -9.49
CA GLN A 97 14.51 8.75 -10.73
C GLN A 97 13.86 7.50 -11.35
N LYS A 98 14.53 6.34 -11.28
CA LYS A 98 13.97 5.09 -11.84
C LYS A 98 12.66 4.70 -11.18
N ARG A 99 12.56 4.91 -9.85
CA ARG A 99 11.31 4.69 -9.11
C ARG A 99 10.25 5.71 -9.49
N ALA A 100 10.61 6.99 -9.59
CA ALA A 100 9.70 8.05 -10.00
C ALA A 100 9.12 7.79 -11.39
N ASP A 101 9.96 7.44 -12.36
CA ASP A 101 9.56 7.11 -13.73
C ASP A 101 8.63 5.88 -13.75
N PHE A 102 8.97 4.85 -12.98
CA PHE A 102 8.13 3.65 -12.90
C PHE A 102 6.73 3.98 -12.36
N LEU A 103 6.63 4.72 -11.25
CA LEU A 103 5.35 5.12 -10.67
C LEU A 103 4.52 5.95 -11.67
N ALA A 104 5.14 6.95 -12.30
CA ALA A 104 4.47 7.80 -13.28
C ALA A 104 3.95 7.04 -14.50
N GLN A 105 4.70 6.05 -14.98
CA GLN A 105 4.31 5.20 -16.12
C GLN A 105 3.19 4.22 -15.79
N HIS A 106 3.03 3.83 -14.51
CA HIS A 106 2.07 2.82 -14.07
C HIS A 106 0.83 3.40 -13.38
N ILE A 107 0.62 4.74 -13.47
CA ILE A 107 -0.65 5.33 -13.04
C ILE A 107 -1.78 4.67 -13.82
N ASP A 108 -2.79 4.24 -13.07
CA ASP A 108 -3.96 3.59 -13.65
C ASP A 108 -4.77 4.56 -14.49
N ARG A 109 -5.09 4.16 -15.72
CA ARG A 109 -5.92 4.95 -16.66
C ARG A 109 -7.41 4.80 -16.35
N HIS A 110 -7.80 3.75 -15.65
CA HIS A 110 -9.19 3.40 -15.35
C HIS A 110 -9.40 3.02 -13.89
N PRO A 111 -9.09 3.94 -12.93
CA PRO A 111 -9.23 3.65 -11.51
C PRO A 111 -10.66 3.34 -11.08
N ALA A 112 -11.67 3.78 -11.85
CA ALA A 112 -13.08 3.47 -11.62
C ALA A 112 -13.37 1.96 -11.63
N GLN A 113 -12.61 1.16 -12.40
CA GLN A 113 -12.73 -0.30 -12.41
C GLN A 113 -12.46 -0.92 -11.03
N VAL A 114 -11.62 -0.28 -10.21
CA VAL A 114 -11.38 -0.67 -8.82
C VAL A 114 -12.35 0.04 -7.88
N LEU A 115 -12.37 1.37 -7.95
CA LEU A 115 -13.00 2.22 -6.93
C LEU A 115 -14.52 2.26 -7.00
N VAL A 116 -15.10 1.93 -8.16
CA VAL A 116 -16.55 2.03 -8.43
C VAL A 116 -17.15 0.70 -8.89
N GLU A 117 -16.52 0.07 -9.88
CA GLU A 117 -17.07 -1.14 -10.53
C GLU A 117 -16.68 -2.42 -9.80
N HIS A 118 -15.58 -2.39 -9.02
CA HIS A 118 -15.02 -3.55 -8.31
C HIS A 118 -14.70 -4.74 -9.23
N SER A 119 -14.34 -4.46 -10.49
CA SER A 119 -14.00 -5.50 -11.47
C SER A 119 -12.58 -6.05 -11.30
N ARG A 120 -11.76 -5.37 -10.51
CA ARG A 120 -10.44 -5.78 -10.01
C ARG A 120 -10.14 -5.04 -8.71
N SER A 121 -9.09 -5.43 -7.99
CA SER A 121 -8.91 -4.98 -6.61
C SER A 121 -7.74 -4.03 -6.37
N LEU A 122 -6.91 -3.72 -7.34
CA LEU A 122 -5.72 -2.88 -7.15
C LEU A 122 -5.58 -1.84 -8.26
N CYS A 123 -5.22 -0.60 -7.87
CA CYS A 123 -4.82 0.46 -8.80
C CYS A 123 -3.76 1.36 -8.16
N LEU A 124 -2.96 2.02 -9.00
CA LEU A 124 -2.05 3.10 -8.64
C LEU A 124 -2.62 4.41 -9.14
N VAL A 125 -2.78 5.38 -8.25
CA VAL A 125 -3.32 6.70 -8.59
C VAL A 125 -2.37 7.81 -8.13
N GLN A 126 -2.42 8.95 -8.81
CA GLN A 126 -1.73 10.17 -8.41
C GLN A 126 -2.79 11.23 -8.08
N PRO A 127 -3.02 11.53 -6.79
CA PRO A 127 -3.94 12.59 -6.40
C PRO A 127 -3.42 13.97 -6.79
N ILE A 128 -4.34 14.86 -7.18
CA ILE A 128 -4.06 16.29 -7.39
C ILE A 128 -4.11 17.05 -6.08
N ASP A 129 -4.92 16.56 -5.14
CA ASP A 129 -5.03 17.07 -3.77
C ASP A 129 -5.30 15.92 -2.80
N PHE A 130 -4.82 16.04 -1.56
CA PHE A 130 -5.01 15.06 -0.52
C PHE A 130 -4.76 15.64 0.87
N TRP A 131 -5.26 14.96 1.88
CA TRP A 131 -4.99 15.19 3.28
C TRP A 131 -4.75 13.88 4.02
N CYS A 132 -4.05 13.93 5.16
CA CYS A 132 -3.80 12.78 6.00
C CYS A 132 -4.18 13.06 7.44
N ASP A 133 -4.82 12.08 8.09
CA ASP A 133 -5.03 12.03 9.52
C ASP A 133 -4.27 10.87 10.13
N PHE A 134 -3.53 11.15 11.20
CA PHE A 134 -2.97 10.15 12.09
C PHE A 134 -3.56 10.35 13.47
N PHE A 135 -4.13 9.30 14.04
CA PHE A 135 -4.76 9.43 15.35
C PHE A 135 -4.60 8.20 16.22
N TRP A 136 -4.46 8.45 17.51
CA TRP A 136 -4.38 7.44 18.55
C TRP A 136 -5.56 7.60 19.49
N ASP A 137 -6.37 6.58 19.61
CA ASP A 137 -7.44 6.48 20.59
C ASP A 137 -6.95 5.70 21.80
N HIS A 138 -6.66 6.44 22.90
CA HIS A 138 -6.15 5.85 24.14
C HIS A 138 -7.18 5.02 24.90
N TYR A 139 -8.47 5.16 24.62
CA TYR A 139 -9.50 4.33 25.25
C TYR A 139 -9.54 2.93 24.64
N SER A 140 -9.39 2.83 23.34
CA SER A 140 -9.41 1.55 22.64
C SER A 140 -8.02 1.00 22.34
N ASP A 141 -6.96 1.75 22.70
CA ASP A 141 -5.54 1.50 22.36
C ASP A 141 -5.36 1.24 20.85
N LYS A 142 -6.03 2.05 20.03
CA LYS A 142 -6.01 1.90 18.58
C LYS A 142 -5.36 3.09 17.92
N TYR A 143 -4.30 2.81 17.16
CA TYR A 143 -3.72 3.74 16.21
C TYR A 143 -4.32 3.52 14.81
N ARG A 144 -4.68 4.63 14.16
CA ARG A 144 -5.21 4.62 12.79
C ARG A 144 -4.57 5.73 11.97
N ALA A 145 -4.55 5.54 10.65
CA ALA A 145 -4.21 6.55 9.68
C ALA A 145 -5.26 6.56 8.57
N ARG A 146 -5.59 7.74 8.06
CA ARG A 146 -6.54 7.92 6.96
C ARG A 146 -5.97 8.89 5.94
N ILE A 147 -6.29 8.69 4.67
CA ILE A 147 -5.97 9.61 3.58
C ILE A 147 -7.24 9.89 2.79
N GLY A 148 -7.60 11.17 2.71
CA GLY A 148 -8.60 11.64 1.76
C GLY A 148 -7.92 12.24 0.54
N TYR A 149 -8.52 12.09 -0.65
CA TYR A 149 -7.91 12.58 -1.87
C TYR A 149 -8.92 12.94 -2.95
N HIS A 150 -8.46 13.78 -3.89
CA HIS A 150 -9.12 14.09 -5.14
C HIS A 150 -8.19 13.72 -6.31
N LEU A 151 -8.76 13.10 -7.33
CA LEU A 151 -8.07 12.79 -8.57
C LEU A 151 -8.32 13.87 -9.62
N ASP A 152 -7.56 13.82 -10.72
CA ASP A 152 -7.81 14.66 -11.89
C ASP A 152 -9.24 14.43 -12.40
N ALA A 153 -9.92 15.51 -12.81
CA ALA A 153 -11.32 15.47 -13.24
C ALA A 153 -11.61 14.48 -14.39
N ARG A 154 -10.60 14.11 -15.17
CA ARG A 154 -10.71 13.07 -16.22
C ARG A 154 -11.10 11.69 -15.69
N PHE A 155 -10.85 11.40 -14.39
CA PHE A 155 -11.20 10.13 -13.77
C PHE A 155 -12.62 10.09 -13.19
N GLY A 156 -13.31 11.26 -13.16
CA GLY A 156 -14.63 11.40 -12.56
C GLY A 156 -14.61 11.47 -11.04
N GLN A 157 -15.53 12.25 -10.47
CA GLN A 157 -15.61 12.47 -9.02
C GLN A 157 -15.94 11.20 -8.22
N ALA A 158 -16.54 10.18 -8.85
CA ALA A 158 -16.82 8.92 -8.18
C ALA A 158 -15.57 8.12 -7.79
N ALA A 159 -14.41 8.44 -8.39
CA ALA A 159 -13.12 7.87 -8.04
C ALA A 159 -12.39 8.62 -6.91
N ASP A 160 -12.94 9.75 -6.44
CA ASP A 160 -12.40 10.49 -5.32
C ASP A 160 -12.73 9.82 -3.98
N ALA A 161 -11.94 10.12 -2.96
CA ALA A 161 -12.18 9.69 -1.60
C ALA A 161 -12.08 10.87 -0.61
N PRO A 162 -12.95 11.89 -0.73
CA PRO A 162 -12.85 13.11 0.09
C PRO A 162 -13.05 12.85 1.58
N ASN A 163 -13.81 11.81 1.94
CA ASN A 163 -14.04 11.40 3.33
C ASN A 163 -12.90 10.55 3.92
N GLY A 164 -11.89 10.24 3.11
CA GLY A 164 -10.72 9.45 3.48
C GLY A 164 -10.95 7.94 3.54
N LEU A 165 -9.91 7.21 3.15
CA LEU A 165 -9.78 5.77 3.25
C LEU A 165 -8.84 5.42 4.40
N ASP A 166 -9.10 4.31 5.08
CA ASP A 166 -8.17 3.79 6.08
C ASP A 166 -6.85 3.35 5.40
N VAL A 167 -5.72 3.72 6.00
CA VAL A 167 -4.39 3.34 5.51
C VAL A 167 -3.91 2.09 6.24
N THR A 168 -3.55 1.07 5.48
CA THR A 168 -3.03 -0.20 5.99
C THR A 168 -1.55 -0.43 5.65
N ASP A 169 -0.93 0.46 4.90
CA ASP A 169 0.50 0.48 4.59
C ASP A 169 1.33 0.52 5.89
N LEU A 170 2.21 -0.48 6.06
CA LEU A 170 3.01 -0.64 7.27
C LEU A 170 3.99 0.50 7.48
N ALA A 171 4.70 0.91 6.42
CA ALA A 171 5.70 1.96 6.49
C ALA A 171 5.04 3.33 6.78
N TRP A 172 3.95 3.63 6.09
CA TRP A 172 3.21 4.88 6.31
C TRP A 172 2.63 4.96 7.72
N ARG A 173 2.10 3.86 8.21
CA ARG A 173 1.57 3.80 9.58
C ARG A 173 2.68 3.98 10.62
N ALA A 174 3.85 3.38 10.41
CA ALA A 174 5.02 3.55 11.30
C ALA A 174 5.48 5.01 11.30
N LEU A 175 5.58 5.64 10.13
CA LEU A 175 5.96 7.05 9.99
C LEU A 175 4.98 7.98 10.71
N GLY A 176 3.69 7.86 10.42
CA GLY A 176 2.67 8.71 11.04
C GLY A 176 2.57 8.51 12.55
N ARG A 177 2.80 7.30 13.04
CA ARG A 177 2.88 7.03 14.48
C ARG A 177 4.08 7.75 15.12
N SER A 178 5.25 7.75 14.45
CA SER A 178 6.43 8.46 14.96
C SER A 178 6.19 9.97 15.01
N TRP A 179 5.55 10.54 14.00
CA TRP A 179 5.20 11.96 13.99
C TRP A 179 4.17 12.33 15.06
N LEU A 180 3.13 11.52 15.21
CA LEU A 180 2.11 11.74 16.23
C LEU A 180 2.72 11.76 17.63
N LEU A 181 3.66 10.84 17.91
CA LEU A 181 4.35 10.77 19.19
C LEU A 181 5.35 11.92 19.39
N ALA A 182 6.01 12.39 18.33
CA ALA A 182 6.92 13.52 18.39
C ALA A 182 6.20 14.85 18.64
N ASP A 183 5.07 15.07 17.97
CA ASP A 183 4.30 16.32 18.06
C ASP A 183 3.46 16.39 19.34
N ALA A 184 3.06 15.26 19.92
CA ALA A 184 2.24 15.18 21.12
C ALA A 184 2.64 13.97 22.00
N PRO A 185 3.85 13.97 22.59
CA PRO A 185 4.39 12.81 23.32
C PRO A 185 3.60 12.48 24.60
N GLN A 186 2.90 13.48 25.16
CA GLN A 186 2.05 13.31 26.33
C GLN A 186 0.62 13.74 25.95
N PRO A 187 -0.36 12.83 25.91
CA PRO A 187 -1.70 13.17 25.50
C PRO A 187 -2.37 14.08 26.55
N ALA A 188 -2.68 15.29 26.15
CA ALA A 188 -3.55 16.18 26.93
C ALA A 188 -5.02 15.76 26.82
N ARG A 189 -5.36 14.89 25.87
CA ARG A 189 -6.71 14.42 25.55
C ARG A 189 -6.69 12.91 25.32
N PRO A 190 -7.85 12.24 25.50
CA PRO A 190 -7.97 10.79 25.25
C PRO A 190 -7.68 10.37 23.81
N VAL A 191 -7.82 11.30 22.85
CA VAL A 191 -7.52 11.06 21.43
C VAL A 191 -6.49 12.11 20.99
N GLN A 192 -5.36 11.64 20.51
CA GLN A 192 -4.37 12.47 19.83
C GLN A 192 -4.63 12.40 18.34
N THR A 193 -4.59 13.53 17.66
CA THR A 193 -4.78 13.63 16.20
C THR A 193 -3.76 14.59 15.62
N LEU A 194 -3.11 14.15 14.54
CA LEU A 194 -2.29 14.99 13.67
C LEU A 194 -2.96 15.01 12.31
N HIS A 195 -3.47 16.17 11.91
CA HIS A 195 -4.02 16.42 10.58
C HIS A 195 -2.98 17.17 9.75
N LEU A 196 -2.73 16.71 8.53
CA LEU A 196 -1.82 17.36 7.60
C LEU A 196 -2.49 17.47 6.22
N ASN A 197 -2.55 18.70 5.70
CA ASN A 197 -2.95 18.94 4.32
C ASN A 197 -1.82 18.59 3.35
N ARG A 198 -2.10 18.65 2.05
CA ARG A 198 -1.12 18.31 1.01
C ARG A 198 0.20 19.06 1.13
N ALA A 199 0.16 20.37 1.35
CA ALA A 199 1.37 21.21 1.42
C ALA A 199 2.23 20.84 2.63
N GLU A 200 1.63 20.73 3.81
CA GLU A 200 2.31 20.32 5.04
C GLU A 200 2.91 18.92 4.94
N MET A 201 2.18 18.01 4.28
CA MET A 201 2.65 16.64 4.10
C MET A 201 3.85 16.58 3.15
N LEU A 202 3.80 17.26 2.02
CA LEU A 202 4.91 17.29 1.05
C LEU A 202 6.14 17.96 1.65
N GLU A 203 5.98 19.06 2.39
CA GLU A 203 7.08 19.73 3.10
C GLU A 203 7.73 18.78 4.13
N ARG A 204 6.93 18.12 4.97
CA ARG A 204 7.42 17.23 6.02
C ARG A 204 8.15 16.00 5.46
N LEU A 205 7.74 15.50 4.29
CA LEU A 205 8.37 14.41 3.57
C LEU A 205 9.59 14.85 2.75
N GLY A 206 9.74 16.14 2.47
CA GLY A 206 10.66 16.63 1.44
C GLY A 206 10.31 16.11 0.05
N ALA A 207 9.02 15.88 -0.22
CA ALA A 207 8.54 15.27 -1.45
C ALA A 207 7.88 16.31 -2.37
N GLU A 208 7.92 16.05 -3.66
CA GLU A 208 7.30 16.89 -4.69
C GLU A 208 5.89 16.38 -5.05
N THR A 209 5.69 15.09 -4.96
CA THR A 209 4.41 14.43 -5.28
C THR A 209 4.23 13.13 -4.50
N VAL A 210 2.99 12.62 -4.48
CA VAL A 210 2.63 11.36 -3.84
C VAL A 210 1.80 10.52 -4.82
N TYR A 211 2.09 9.22 -4.89
CA TYR A 211 1.23 8.23 -5.52
C TYR A 211 0.63 7.34 -4.44
N LEU A 212 -0.56 6.83 -4.69
CA LEU A 212 -1.28 5.95 -3.78
C LEU A 212 -1.59 4.62 -4.46
N SER A 213 -1.20 3.51 -3.84
CA SER A 213 -1.75 2.21 -4.17
C SER A 213 -3.06 2.03 -3.41
N ILE A 214 -4.15 1.86 -4.14
CA ILE A 214 -5.46 1.59 -3.56
C ILE A 214 -5.78 0.12 -3.77
N GLY A 215 -6.31 -0.51 -2.73
CA GLY A 215 -6.71 -1.92 -2.77
C GLY A 215 -8.09 -2.14 -2.17
N LEU A 216 -8.86 -3.06 -2.73
CA LEU A 216 -10.11 -3.51 -2.13
C LEU A 216 -9.84 -4.57 -1.06
N SER A 217 -10.50 -4.44 0.07
CA SER A 217 -10.47 -5.48 1.11
C SER A 217 -11.25 -6.73 0.67
N ARG A 218 -11.16 -7.80 1.45
CA ARG A 218 -12.13 -8.90 1.37
C ARG A 218 -13.52 -8.39 1.76
N ILE A 219 -14.54 -9.12 1.36
CA ILE A 219 -15.93 -8.73 1.63
C ILE A 219 -16.13 -8.44 3.13
N TYR A 220 -16.67 -7.27 3.43
CA TYR A 220 -16.99 -6.83 4.78
C TYR A 220 -18.26 -5.97 4.74
N GLY A 221 -19.24 -6.29 5.61
CA GLY A 221 -20.50 -5.54 5.63
C GLY A 221 -21.30 -5.57 4.32
N GLY A 222 -21.09 -6.60 3.49
CA GLY A 222 -21.77 -6.73 2.18
C GLY A 222 -21.09 -6.01 1.03
N GLY A 223 -19.90 -5.44 1.21
CA GLY A 223 -19.13 -4.76 0.18
C GLY A 223 -17.63 -5.06 0.23
N TYR A 224 -16.87 -4.39 -0.62
CA TYR A 224 -15.41 -4.45 -0.69
C TYR A 224 -14.83 -3.07 -0.38
N PRO A 225 -14.69 -2.68 0.91
CA PRO A 225 -14.14 -1.39 1.27
C PRO A 225 -12.78 -1.14 0.61
N ALA A 226 -12.63 0.05 0.02
CA ALA A 226 -11.34 0.50 -0.49
C ALA A 226 -10.43 0.94 0.67
N LEU A 227 -9.14 0.68 0.52
CA LEU A 227 -8.09 0.99 1.48
C LEU A 227 -6.91 1.60 0.75
N VAL A 228 -6.17 2.49 1.39
CA VAL A 228 -4.83 2.88 0.94
C VAL A 228 -3.86 1.80 1.43
N VAL A 229 -3.31 1.04 0.47
CA VAL A 229 -2.44 -0.11 0.74
C VAL A 229 -0.95 0.20 0.49
N GLY A 230 -0.64 1.35 -0.11
CA GLY A 230 0.71 1.85 -0.30
C GLY A 230 0.71 3.36 -0.51
N VAL A 231 1.68 4.06 0.10
CA VAL A 231 1.89 5.51 -0.06
C VAL A 231 3.30 5.75 -0.56
N HIS A 232 3.42 6.38 -1.73
CA HIS A 232 4.67 6.50 -2.48
C HIS A 232 5.02 7.96 -2.76
N PRO A 233 5.60 8.69 -1.81
CA PRO A 233 6.12 10.02 -2.08
C PRO A 233 7.35 9.98 -3.00
N VAL A 234 7.57 11.03 -3.75
CA VAL A 234 8.74 11.21 -4.60
C VAL A 234 9.37 12.56 -4.23
N PRO A 235 10.63 12.59 -3.76
CA PRO A 235 11.50 11.48 -3.34
C PRO A 235 10.89 10.54 -2.31
N ASP A 236 11.50 9.34 -2.16
CA ASP A 236 11.08 8.34 -1.18
C ASP A 236 11.45 8.76 0.26
N TYR A 237 10.79 8.18 1.24
CA TYR A 237 11.08 8.35 2.66
C TYR A 237 11.66 7.06 3.25
N SER A 238 12.30 7.20 4.40
CA SER A 238 12.78 6.06 5.19
C SER A 238 12.13 6.06 6.57
N VAL A 239 11.71 4.90 7.01
CA VAL A 239 11.17 4.68 8.35
C VAL A 239 11.52 3.28 8.84
N GLU A 240 11.83 3.16 10.11
CA GLU A 240 11.97 1.87 10.76
C GLU A 240 10.60 1.33 11.15
N ILE A 241 10.34 0.07 10.75
CA ILE A 241 9.08 -0.61 11.06
C ILE A 241 9.32 -1.56 12.22
N ASP A 242 8.67 -1.30 13.35
CA ASP A 242 8.62 -2.25 14.45
C ASP A 242 7.57 -3.32 14.17
N TYR A 243 8.03 -4.45 13.65
CA TYR A 243 7.18 -5.58 13.30
C TYR A 243 6.55 -6.30 14.50
N ASN A 244 7.02 -6.04 15.72
CA ASN A 244 6.45 -6.64 16.94
C ASN A 244 5.19 -5.90 17.42
N HIS A 245 5.04 -4.64 16.99
CA HIS A 245 3.93 -3.76 17.38
C HIS A 245 3.04 -3.35 16.19
N LEU A 246 2.89 -4.25 15.22
CA LEU A 246 2.03 -4.03 14.06
C LEU A 246 0.54 -4.11 14.38
#